data_bbf82cb7cc34fe34706e3fe4b4d0dc35
#
_entry.id   bbf82cb7cc34fe34706e3fe4b4d0dc35
#
_cell.length_a   1.000
_cell.length_b   1.000
_cell.length_c   1.000
_cell.angle_alpha   90.00
_cell.angle_beta   90.00
_cell.angle_gamma   90.00
#
_symmetry.space_group_name_H-M   'P 1'
#
loop_
_entity.id
_entity.type
_entity.pdbx_description
1 polymer ?
#
loop_
_entity_poly.entity_id
_entity_poly.type
_entity_poly.pdbx_seq_one_letter_code
_entity_poly.pdbx_strand_id
1 'polypeptide(L)'
;STEYIDGGIDIFEADSSVKTAPSPVIFDDLRCGCYYDARLEIPGWSEPDFDDSAWKNALPAETPRGEKRLCEAEPIAPVREIKPVLIRKCRLKEYITRGDVVKEAKKIASDERDGFLYDFGVNSAGTVKLRISGEHGRQIDLQFGEYFAPDGEPDTSNICFYPEGYSQRDVYILKGEGEEVFEPVTASDTAWCSV
;
A
#
# COMPACT_ATOMS: atom_id res chain seq x y z
N SER A 1 26.01 -0.16 0.47
CA SER A 1 27.32 -0.82 0.31
C SER A 1 27.12 -2.30 -0.03
N THR A 2 27.97 -2.83 -0.85
CA THR A 2 28.02 -4.27 -1.17
C THR A 2 29.32 -4.82 -0.59
N GLU A 3 29.19 -5.88 0.22
CA GLU A 3 30.33 -6.62 0.77
C GLU A 3 30.51 -7.91 -0.03
N TYR A 4 31.74 -8.16 -0.47
CA TYR A 4 32.10 -9.34 -1.23
C TYR A 4 32.64 -10.45 -0.31
N ILE A 5 32.62 -11.70 -0.81
CA ILE A 5 33.07 -12.89 -0.04
C ILE A 5 34.57 -12.79 0.36
N ASP A 6 35.35 -12.03 -0.38
CA ASP A 6 36.77 -11.77 -0.11
C ASP A 6 37.01 -10.61 0.89
N GLY A 7 35.92 -10.03 1.42
CA GLY A 7 35.93 -8.89 2.35
C GLY A 7 36.09 -7.53 1.68
N GLY A 8 36.05 -7.45 0.36
CA GLY A 8 35.99 -6.18 -0.35
C GLY A 8 34.65 -5.48 -0.10
N ILE A 9 34.65 -4.16 -0.01
CA ILE A 9 33.44 -3.35 0.18
C ILE A 9 33.39 -2.27 -0.88
N ASP A 10 32.30 -2.27 -1.66
CA ASP A 10 31.95 -1.17 -2.55
C ASP A 10 30.89 -0.28 -1.90
N ILE A 11 31.15 1.02 -1.94
CA ILE A 11 30.20 2.04 -1.46
C ILE A 11 29.66 2.78 -2.67
N PHE A 12 28.35 2.68 -2.87
CA PHE A 12 27.63 3.44 -3.90
C PHE A 12 26.87 4.56 -3.22
N GLU A 13 27.11 5.78 -3.64
CA GLU A 13 26.34 6.95 -3.22
C GLU A 13 25.39 7.34 -4.35
N ALA A 14 24.16 7.69 -3.98
CA ALA A 14 23.22 8.24 -4.94
C ALA A 14 23.66 9.65 -5.35
N ASP A 15 23.98 9.81 -6.60
CA ASP A 15 24.39 11.08 -7.19
C ASP A 15 23.56 11.40 -8.46
N SER A 16 23.97 12.39 -9.20
CA SER A 16 23.28 12.80 -10.43
C SER A 16 23.36 11.78 -11.58
N SER A 17 24.12 10.68 -11.45
CA SER A 17 24.14 9.58 -12.41
C SER A 17 22.97 8.63 -12.24
N VAL A 18 22.35 8.62 -11.05
CA VAL A 18 21.15 7.82 -10.79
C VAL A 18 20.02 8.27 -11.70
N LYS A 19 19.36 7.32 -12.34
CA LYS A 19 18.26 7.59 -13.26
C LYS A 19 16.91 7.27 -12.61
N THR A 20 15.87 7.96 -13.07
CA THR A 20 14.50 7.84 -12.57
C THR A 20 13.50 7.77 -13.70
N ALA A 21 12.43 7.03 -13.49
CA ALA A 21 11.27 6.95 -14.36
C ALA A 21 9.97 6.98 -13.54
N PRO A 22 8.82 7.25 -14.17
CA PRO A 22 7.54 7.10 -13.50
C PRO A 22 7.37 5.68 -12.96
N SER A 23 6.77 5.57 -11.78
CA SER A 23 6.53 4.31 -11.09
C SER A 23 5.08 3.87 -11.25
N PRO A 24 4.76 2.56 -11.23
CA PRO A 24 3.40 2.07 -11.05
C PRO A 24 2.81 2.43 -9.68
N VAL A 25 3.63 2.73 -8.68
CA VAL A 25 3.17 3.29 -7.41
C VAL A 25 2.85 4.77 -7.63
N ILE A 26 1.57 5.09 -7.80
CA ILE A 26 1.09 6.45 -8.09
C ILE A 26 0.81 7.27 -6.83
N PHE A 27 0.64 6.59 -5.71
CA PHE A 27 0.53 7.18 -4.37
C PHE A 27 0.98 6.15 -3.34
N ASP A 28 1.72 6.58 -2.34
CA ASP A 28 2.09 5.77 -1.19
C ASP A 28 2.22 6.64 0.05
N ASP A 29 1.51 6.28 1.11
CA ASP A 29 1.56 6.94 2.40
C ASP A 29 1.36 5.90 3.49
N LEU A 30 2.24 5.93 4.50
CA LEU A 30 2.27 4.97 5.60
C LEU A 30 0.91 4.79 6.31
N ARG A 31 0.04 5.78 6.25
CA ARG A 31 -1.24 5.79 6.94
C ARG A 31 -2.44 5.70 6.01
N CYS A 32 -2.27 6.09 4.76
CA CYS A 32 -3.36 6.16 3.77
C CYS A 32 -3.34 4.97 2.80
N GLY A 33 -2.24 4.19 2.77
CA GLY A 33 -2.08 3.01 1.93
C GLY A 33 -1.36 3.28 0.62
N CYS A 34 -1.34 2.27 -0.25
CA CYS A 34 -0.61 2.22 -1.50
C CYS A 34 -1.58 2.18 -2.69
N TYR A 35 -1.40 3.09 -3.66
CA TYR A 35 -2.16 3.09 -4.91
C TYR A 35 -1.22 2.70 -6.04
N TYR A 36 -1.54 1.58 -6.66
CA TYR A 36 -0.71 0.94 -7.68
C TYR A 36 -1.47 0.79 -9.00
N ASP A 37 -0.91 1.33 -10.06
CA ASP A 37 -1.44 1.16 -11.41
C ASP A 37 -0.54 0.19 -12.20
N ALA A 38 -0.97 -1.08 -12.31
CA ALA A 38 -0.22 -2.11 -12.99
C ALA A 38 0.01 -1.85 -14.48
N ARG A 39 -0.78 -0.95 -15.10
CA ARG A 39 -0.61 -0.54 -16.49
C ARG A 39 0.66 0.28 -16.72
N LEU A 40 1.22 0.85 -15.65
CA LEU A 40 2.44 1.66 -15.66
C LEU A 40 3.71 0.85 -15.36
N GLU A 41 3.59 -0.46 -15.18
CA GLU A 41 4.76 -1.32 -15.01
C GLU A 41 5.70 -1.24 -16.20
N ILE A 42 7.00 -1.21 -15.92
CA ILE A 42 8.06 -1.21 -16.92
C ILE A 42 8.70 -2.60 -16.88
N PRO A 43 8.36 -3.51 -17.82
CA PRO A 43 8.91 -4.85 -17.82
C PRO A 43 10.43 -4.85 -17.92
N GLY A 44 11.08 -5.68 -17.11
CA GLY A 44 12.53 -5.87 -17.15
C GLY A 44 13.37 -4.72 -16.61
N TRP A 45 12.79 -3.71 -15.96
CA TRP A 45 13.52 -2.53 -15.46
C TRP A 45 14.67 -2.87 -14.49
N SER A 46 14.60 -4.00 -13.83
CA SER A 46 15.63 -4.49 -12.89
C SER A 46 16.63 -5.47 -13.51
N GLU A 47 16.50 -5.77 -14.80
CA GLU A 47 17.42 -6.66 -15.49
C GLU A 47 18.75 -5.94 -15.83
N PRO A 48 19.89 -6.65 -15.81
CA PRO A 48 21.21 -6.04 -16.04
C PRO A 48 21.36 -5.30 -17.38
N ASP A 49 20.67 -5.79 -18.42
CA ASP A 49 20.76 -5.25 -19.79
C ASP A 49 19.59 -4.32 -20.15
N PHE A 50 18.86 -3.84 -19.15
CA PHE A 50 17.74 -2.93 -19.39
C PHE A 50 18.23 -1.60 -19.97
N ASP A 51 17.61 -1.17 -21.08
CA ASP A 51 17.90 0.14 -21.69
C ASP A 51 17.19 1.27 -20.95
N ASP A 52 17.92 1.94 -20.07
CA ASP A 52 17.47 3.10 -19.31
C ASP A 52 17.79 4.45 -19.99
N SER A 53 18.16 4.45 -21.27
CA SER A 53 18.57 5.67 -21.99
C SER A 53 17.50 6.76 -22.03
N ALA A 54 16.22 6.37 -22.00
CA ALA A 54 15.09 7.28 -21.98
C ALA A 54 14.77 7.85 -20.57
N TRP A 55 15.38 7.30 -19.52
CA TRP A 55 15.16 7.75 -18.16
C TRP A 55 15.88 9.07 -17.88
N LYS A 56 15.34 9.85 -16.97
CA LYS A 56 15.92 11.14 -16.55
C LYS A 56 16.86 10.96 -15.38
N ASN A 57 17.88 11.78 -15.30
CA ASN A 57 18.74 11.81 -14.12
C ASN A 57 17.95 12.30 -12.89
N ALA A 58 18.28 11.74 -11.75
CA ALA A 58 17.72 12.17 -10.46
C ALA A 58 18.07 13.63 -10.17
N LEU A 59 17.16 14.34 -9.55
CA LEU A 59 17.39 15.71 -9.10
C LEU A 59 17.90 15.69 -7.65
N PRO A 60 18.86 16.56 -7.30
CA PRO A 60 19.26 16.74 -5.92
C PRO A 60 18.06 17.15 -5.05
N ALA A 61 17.93 16.54 -3.90
CA ALA A 61 16.94 16.89 -2.89
C ALA A 61 17.64 17.29 -1.58
N GLU A 62 16.99 18.15 -0.78
CA GLU A 62 17.46 18.42 0.55
C GLU A 62 17.36 17.15 1.40
N THR A 63 18.46 16.80 2.04
CA THR A 63 18.49 15.64 2.94
C THR A 63 17.88 16.01 4.30
N PRO A 64 17.25 15.08 5.01
CA PRO A 64 16.87 15.29 6.40
C PRO A 64 18.07 15.71 7.24
N ARG A 65 17.85 16.64 8.17
CA ARG A 65 18.89 17.09 9.09
C ARG A 65 19.18 16.01 10.12
N GLY A 66 20.44 15.87 10.49
CA GLY A 66 20.89 14.96 11.52
C GLY A 66 22.04 14.08 11.08
N GLU A 67 22.52 13.29 12.01
CA GLU A 67 23.59 12.32 11.78
C GLU A 67 22.99 11.03 11.17
N LYS A 68 23.63 10.52 10.13
CA LYS A 68 23.26 9.21 9.55
C LYS A 68 23.69 8.11 10.51
N ARG A 69 22.75 7.25 10.89
CA ARG A 69 22.99 6.07 11.74
C ARG A 69 22.36 4.84 11.12
N LEU A 70 22.92 3.70 11.40
CA LEU A 70 22.28 2.41 11.08
C LEU A 70 21.01 2.29 11.93
N CYS A 71 19.96 1.74 11.32
CA CYS A 71 18.74 1.39 12.06
C CYS A 71 19.05 0.18 12.93
N GLU A 72 18.92 0.32 14.25
CA GLU A 72 19.12 -0.76 15.22
C GLU A 72 17.85 -1.57 15.49
N ALA A 73 16.70 -1.11 14.95
CA ALA A 73 15.45 -1.85 15.08
C ALA A 73 15.48 -3.13 14.23
N GLU A 74 14.92 -4.19 14.76
CA GLU A 74 14.67 -5.40 13.99
C GLU A 74 13.84 -5.10 12.74
N PRO A 75 14.18 -5.68 11.58
CA PRO A 75 13.42 -5.46 10.37
C PRO A 75 12.00 -6.04 10.50
N ILE A 76 11.02 -5.31 9.99
CA ILE A 76 9.67 -5.84 9.85
C ILE A 76 9.71 -6.93 8.79
N ALA A 77 9.36 -8.16 9.17
CA ALA A 77 9.37 -9.30 8.28
C ALA A 77 8.10 -10.13 8.42
N PRO A 78 7.60 -10.75 7.33
CA PRO A 78 6.49 -11.67 7.40
C PRO A 78 6.83 -12.86 8.31
N VAL A 79 6.03 -13.07 9.35
CA VAL A 79 6.23 -14.19 10.30
C VAL A 79 5.32 -15.36 9.99
N ARG A 80 4.19 -15.12 9.33
CA ARG A 80 3.23 -16.15 8.94
C ARG A 80 2.27 -15.64 7.87
N GLU A 81 1.69 -16.56 7.12
CA GLU A 81 0.54 -16.31 6.25
C GLU A 81 -0.76 -16.66 6.99
N ILE A 82 -1.74 -15.79 6.91
CA ILE A 82 -3.07 -16.00 7.50
C ILE A 82 -4.08 -16.03 6.36
N LYS A 83 -4.98 -17.03 6.37
CA LYS A 83 -6.08 -17.11 5.42
C LYS A 83 -7.36 -16.64 6.06
N PRO A 84 -8.29 -16.04 5.30
CA PRO A 84 -9.60 -15.67 5.82
C PRO A 84 -10.32 -16.89 6.39
N VAL A 85 -10.95 -16.73 7.54
CA VAL A 85 -11.82 -17.75 8.15
C VAL A 85 -13.25 -17.62 7.64
N LEU A 86 -13.62 -16.45 7.10
CA LEU A 86 -14.92 -16.19 6.49
C LEU A 86 -14.75 -15.25 5.30
N ILE A 87 -15.45 -15.57 4.21
CA ILE A 87 -15.60 -14.69 3.04
C ILE A 87 -17.09 -14.56 2.76
N ARG A 88 -17.60 -13.32 2.69
CA ARG A 88 -18.99 -13.04 2.38
C ARG A 88 -19.17 -11.72 1.65
N LYS A 89 -20.30 -11.53 1.00
CA LYS A 89 -20.71 -10.20 0.54
C LYS A 89 -20.92 -9.26 1.73
N CYS A 90 -20.57 -8.02 1.57
CA CYS A 90 -20.77 -6.99 2.57
C CYS A 90 -21.18 -5.67 1.91
N ARG A 91 -21.69 -4.77 2.74
CA ARG A 91 -21.91 -3.38 2.39
C ARG A 91 -20.95 -2.52 3.19
N LEU A 92 -20.02 -1.90 2.49
CA LEU A 92 -19.04 -1.03 3.09
C LEU A 92 -19.53 0.41 3.07
N LYS A 93 -19.46 1.08 4.23
CA LYS A 93 -19.74 2.51 4.36
C LYS A 93 -18.42 3.26 4.41
N GLU A 94 -18.22 4.17 3.47
CA GLU A 94 -17.09 5.08 3.54
C GLU A 94 -17.41 6.24 4.50
N TYR A 95 -16.42 6.56 5.35
CA TYR A 95 -16.49 7.69 6.25
C TYR A 95 -15.43 8.70 5.90
N ILE A 96 -15.81 9.97 5.94
CA ILE A 96 -14.88 11.08 5.79
C ILE A 96 -14.88 11.91 7.06
N THR A 97 -13.72 12.46 7.40
CA THR A 97 -13.60 13.42 8.47
C THR A 97 -13.71 14.83 7.91
N ARG A 98 -14.62 15.64 8.46
CA ARG A 98 -14.77 17.05 8.12
C ARG A 98 -14.54 17.93 9.34
N GLY A 99 -13.89 19.08 9.13
CA GLY A 99 -13.59 20.04 10.18
C GLY A 99 -12.20 19.85 10.82
N ASP A 100 -12.00 20.46 11.97
CA ASP A 100 -10.76 20.31 12.74
C ASP A 100 -10.69 18.91 13.33
N VAL A 101 -9.75 18.12 12.83
CA VAL A 101 -9.54 16.72 13.23
C VAL A 101 -9.33 16.56 14.75
N VAL A 102 -8.82 17.60 15.42
CA VAL A 102 -8.53 17.55 16.85
C VAL A 102 -9.72 17.91 17.73
N LYS A 103 -10.58 18.82 17.26
CA LYS A 103 -11.63 19.42 18.11
C LYS A 103 -13.07 19.11 17.69
N GLU A 104 -13.34 19.04 16.39
CA GLU A 104 -14.71 18.99 15.87
C GLU A 104 -14.89 18.00 14.70
N ALA A 105 -14.05 16.99 14.61
CA ALA A 105 -14.12 16.01 13.54
C ALA A 105 -15.48 15.31 13.52
N LYS A 106 -16.25 15.51 12.47
CA LYS A 106 -17.49 14.79 12.22
C LYS A 106 -17.21 13.69 11.20
N LYS A 107 -17.46 12.47 11.63
CA LYS A 107 -17.45 11.31 10.74
C LYS A 107 -18.80 11.24 10.04
N ILE A 108 -18.79 11.40 8.73
CA ILE A 108 -19.98 11.41 7.90
C ILE A 108 -19.84 10.26 6.91
N ALA A 109 -20.83 9.39 6.85
CA ALA A 109 -20.89 8.40 5.78
C ALA A 109 -20.97 9.14 4.45
N SER A 110 -20.02 8.91 3.56
CA SER A 110 -19.92 9.58 2.27
C SER A 110 -20.54 8.75 1.16
N ASP A 111 -20.43 7.42 1.26
CA ASP A 111 -20.91 6.48 0.25
C ASP A 111 -21.17 5.11 0.87
N GLU A 112 -21.92 4.27 0.18
CA GLU A 112 -22.09 2.85 0.49
C GLU A 112 -21.75 2.04 -0.76
N ARG A 113 -20.89 1.04 -0.63
CA ARG A 113 -20.47 0.17 -1.72
C ARG A 113 -20.70 -1.29 -1.38
N ASP A 114 -21.12 -2.07 -2.36
CA ASP A 114 -21.14 -3.51 -2.26
C ASP A 114 -19.73 -4.06 -2.52
N GLY A 115 -19.32 -5.02 -1.73
CA GLY A 115 -18.01 -5.65 -1.83
C GLY A 115 -17.98 -7.03 -1.21
N PHE A 116 -16.76 -7.54 -1.03
CA PHE A 116 -16.51 -8.81 -0.33
C PHE A 116 -15.72 -8.55 0.94
N LEU A 117 -16.21 -9.08 2.04
CA LEU A 117 -15.50 -9.11 3.31
C LEU A 117 -14.65 -10.38 3.40
N TYR A 118 -13.40 -10.21 3.77
CA TYR A 118 -12.44 -11.26 4.14
C TYR A 118 -12.13 -11.09 5.63
N ASP A 119 -12.75 -11.91 6.47
CA ASP A 119 -12.52 -11.90 7.92
C ASP A 119 -11.40 -12.88 8.25
N PHE A 120 -10.36 -12.41 8.88
CA PHE A 120 -9.19 -13.22 9.27
C PHE A 120 -9.34 -13.84 10.68
N GLY A 121 -10.38 -13.46 11.44
CA GLY A 121 -10.62 -13.99 12.79
C GLY A 121 -9.61 -13.57 13.84
N VAL A 122 -8.66 -12.72 13.49
CA VAL A 122 -7.61 -12.22 14.38
C VAL A 122 -7.18 -10.82 13.93
N ASN A 123 -7.02 -9.91 14.88
CA ASN A 123 -6.42 -8.62 14.61
C ASN A 123 -4.90 -8.75 14.55
N SER A 124 -4.28 -8.27 13.49
CA SER A 124 -2.83 -8.32 13.29
C SER A 124 -2.37 -7.23 12.34
N ALA A 125 -1.11 -6.81 12.46
CA ALA A 125 -0.43 -6.00 11.45
C ALA A 125 0.10 -6.89 10.33
N GLY A 126 -0.04 -6.45 9.07
CA GLY A 126 0.43 -7.23 7.93
C GLY A 126 0.16 -6.58 6.58
N THR A 127 0.48 -7.31 5.53
CA THR A 127 0.13 -6.97 4.15
C THR A 127 -0.82 -8.00 3.57
N VAL A 128 -1.61 -7.60 2.59
CA VAL A 128 -2.49 -8.50 1.86
C VAL A 128 -1.82 -8.90 0.56
N LYS A 129 -1.83 -10.20 0.27
CA LYS A 129 -1.47 -10.71 -1.06
C LYS A 129 -2.74 -11.05 -1.82
N LEU A 130 -3.11 -10.20 -2.77
CA LEU A 130 -4.28 -10.36 -3.62
C LEU A 130 -3.88 -11.06 -4.92
N ARG A 131 -4.58 -12.16 -5.27
CA ARG A 131 -4.56 -12.76 -6.59
C ARG A 131 -5.88 -12.49 -7.29
N ILE A 132 -5.82 -11.89 -8.46
CA ILE A 132 -7.01 -11.41 -9.13
C ILE A 132 -6.85 -11.46 -10.64
N SER A 133 -7.98 -11.65 -11.34
CA SER A 133 -8.08 -11.50 -12.79
C SER A 133 -9.27 -10.60 -13.11
N GLY A 134 -9.13 -9.75 -14.09
CA GLY A 134 -10.18 -8.83 -14.48
C GLY A 134 -9.86 -8.06 -15.74
N GLU A 135 -10.73 -7.14 -16.09
CA GLU A 135 -10.60 -6.30 -17.29
C GLU A 135 -9.53 -5.23 -17.10
N HIS A 136 -8.88 -4.85 -18.21
CA HIS A 136 -7.92 -3.76 -18.26
C HIS A 136 -8.48 -2.47 -17.66
N GLY A 137 -7.74 -1.86 -16.75
CA GLY A 137 -8.11 -0.61 -16.09
C GLY A 137 -9.16 -0.76 -14.98
N ARG A 138 -9.59 -2.00 -14.65
CA ARG A 138 -10.48 -2.20 -13.51
C ARG A 138 -9.75 -1.90 -12.21
N GLN A 139 -10.35 -1.07 -11.40
CA GLN A 139 -9.84 -0.71 -10.09
C GLN A 139 -10.41 -1.65 -9.02
N ILE A 140 -9.54 -2.09 -8.14
CA ILE A 140 -9.84 -2.86 -6.93
C ILE A 140 -9.42 -2.02 -5.74
N ASP A 141 -10.35 -1.78 -4.84
CA ASP A 141 -10.12 -1.07 -3.58
C ASP A 141 -10.06 -2.10 -2.45
N LEU A 142 -8.96 -2.13 -1.71
CA LEU A 142 -8.77 -2.92 -0.50
C LEU A 142 -8.90 -1.98 0.69
N GLN A 143 -9.86 -2.22 1.54
CA GLN A 143 -10.06 -1.43 2.76
C GLN A 143 -9.88 -2.31 3.98
N PHE A 144 -9.20 -1.81 4.99
CA PHE A 144 -8.82 -2.55 6.19
C PHE A 144 -9.56 -1.99 7.39
N GLY A 145 -9.83 -2.85 8.38
CA GLY A 145 -10.48 -2.42 9.60
C GLY A 145 -10.53 -3.51 10.66
N GLU A 146 -11.00 -3.12 11.84
CA GLU A 146 -10.97 -3.95 13.04
C GLU A 146 -12.36 -4.14 13.66
N TYR A 147 -13.35 -3.35 13.25
CA TYR A 147 -14.66 -3.28 13.88
C TYR A 147 -15.77 -3.66 12.93
N PHE A 148 -16.84 -4.19 13.51
CA PHE A 148 -18.11 -4.43 12.85
C PHE A 148 -19.20 -3.57 13.49
N ALA A 149 -20.07 -3.02 12.66
CA ALA A 149 -21.28 -2.37 13.13
C ALA A 149 -22.24 -3.38 13.78
N PRO A 150 -23.25 -2.94 14.55
CA PRO A 150 -24.21 -3.85 15.18
C PRO A 150 -25.00 -4.74 14.22
N ASP A 151 -25.13 -4.35 12.96
CA ASP A 151 -25.73 -5.14 11.88
C ASP A 151 -24.76 -6.19 11.28
N GLY A 152 -23.53 -6.23 11.77
CA GLY A 152 -22.48 -7.14 11.32
C GLY A 152 -21.74 -6.68 10.07
N GLU A 153 -22.01 -5.47 9.54
CA GLU A 153 -21.26 -4.93 8.41
C GLU A 153 -19.94 -4.29 8.86
N PRO A 154 -18.93 -4.22 7.96
CA PRO A 154 -17.65 -3.56 8.27
C PRO A 154 -17.84 -2.11 8.70
N ASP A 155 -17.14 -1.70 9.75
CA ASP A 155 -17.16 -0.33 10.24
C ASP A 155 -15.75 0.26 10.29
N THR A 156 -15.48 1.23 9.41
CA THR A 156 -14.20 1.95 9.31
C THR A 156 -14.26 3.33 9.96
N SER A 157 -15.34 3.65 10.69
CA SER A 157 -15.52 4.98 11.29
C SER A 157 -14.45 5.33 12.32
N ASN A 158 -13.79 4.34 12.92
CA ASN A 158 -12.72 4.52 13.88
C ASN A 158 -11.37 4.85 13.26
N ILE A 159 -11.17 4.57 11.95
CA ILE A 159 -9.91 4.78 11.24
C ILE A 159 -9.95 5.93 10.22
N CYS A 160 -11.05 6.65 10.09
CA CYS A 160 -11.11 7.85 9.26
C CYS A 160 -10.60 9.08 10.03
N PHE A 161 -9.29 9.14 10.23
CA PHE A 161 -8.64 10.24 10.97
C PHE A 161 -8.27 11.42 10.07
N TYR A 162 -8.23 11.22 8.77
CA TYR A 162 -7.70 12.18 7.83
C TYR A 162 -8.82 13.02 7.23
N PRO A 163 -8.62 14.34 7.08
CA PRO A 163 -9.55 15.19 6.34
C PRO A 163 -9.59 14.76 4.87
N GLU A 164 -10.72 15.04 4.22
CA GLU A 164 -10.88 14.92 2.77
C GLU A 164 -10.89 13.50 2.19
N GLY A 165 -11.33 12.52 3.00
CA GLY A 165 -11.63 11.19 2.47
C GLY A 165 -10.44 10.23 2.38
N TYR A 166 -9.30 10.58 2.95
CA TYR A 166 -8.22 9.62 3.12
C TYR A 166 -8.58 8.61 4.21
N SER A 167 -8.50 7.35 3.90
CA SER A 167 -8.65 6.22 4.82
C SER A 167 -7.57 5.20 4.54
N GLN A 168 -7.37 4.27 5.45
CA GLN A 168 -6.45 3.15 5.25
C GLN A 168 -6.97 2.23 4.15
N ARG A 169 -6.49 2.47 2.92
CA ARG A 169 -7.00 1.84 1.70
C ARG A 169 -5.87 1.64 0.71
N ASP A 170 -5.74 0.41 0.20
CA ASP A 170 -4.90 0.14 -0.96
C ASP A 170 -5.75 0.12 -2.23
N VAL A 171 -5.18 0.56 -3.33
CA VAL A 171 -5.83 0.58 -4.64
C VAL A 171 -4.94 -0.13 -5.65
N TYR A 172 -5.53 -1.07 -6.38
CA TYR A 172 -4.87 -1.75 -7.48
C TYR A 172 -5.65 -1.58 -8.77
N ILE A 173 -5.00 -1.07 -9.81
CA ILE A 173 -5.58 -0.94 -11.15
C ILE A 173 -4.99 -2.02 -12.04
N LEU A 174 -5.84 -2.94 -12.51
CA LEU A 174 -5.44 -4.10 -13.30
C LEU A 174 -4.91 -3.70 -14.68
N LYS A 175 -3.88 -4.39 -15.13
CA LYS A 175 -3.47 -4.34 -16.54
C LYS A 175 -4.32 -5.25 -17.44
N GLY A 176 -4.99 -6.27 -16.89
CA GLY A 176 -5.95 -7.11 -17.63
C GLY A 176 -5.30 -8.22 -18.46
N GLU A 177 -4.15 -8.72 -18.05
CA GLU A 177 -3.36 -9.72 -18.77
C GLU A 177 -3.40 -11.12 -18.12
N GLY A 178 -4.53 -11.50 -17.55
CA GLY A 178 -4.71 -12.79 -16.88
C GLY A 178 -4.72 -12.68 -15.36
N GLU A 179 -4.11 -13.65 -14.65
CA GLU A 179 -3.97 -13.58 -13.20
C GLU A 179 -2.84 -12.62 -12.82
N GLU A 180 -3.18 -11.63 -12.01
CA GLU A 180 -2.26 -10.65 -11.46
C GLU A 180 -2.11 -10.85 -9.95
N VAL A 181 -0.95 -10.48 -9.43
CA VAL A 181 -0.66 -10.56 -7.99
C VAL A 181 -0.31 -9.16 -7.51
N PHE A 182 -1.08 -8.65 -6.57
CA PHE A 182 -0.79 -7.39 -5.88
C PHE A 182 -0.43 -7.65 -4.43
N GLU A 183 0.64 -7.02 -4.00
CA GLU A 183 1.10 -6.99 -2.63
C GLU A 183 1.57 -5.56 -2.34
N PRO A 184 0.84 -4.78 -1.52
CA PRO A 184 1.19 -3.39 -1.25
C PRO A 184 2.52 -3.27 -0.53
N VAL A 185 3.22 -2.17 -0.74
CA VAL A 185 4.53 -1.90 -0.11
C VAL A 185 4.40 -1.46 1.34
N THR A 186 3.22 -0.98 1.75
CA THR A 186 2.91 -0.59 3.12
C THR A 186 2.12 -1.67 3.84
N ALA A 187 2.43 -1.89 5.12
CA ALA A 187 1.67 -2.78 5.98
C ALA A 187 0.53 -2.01 6.68
N SER A 188 -0.59 -2.69 6.86
CA SER A 188 -1.78 -2.15 7.52
C SER A 188 -2.18 -2.99 8.74
N ASP A 189 -2.72 -2.36 9.76
CA ASP A 189 -3.36 -3.07 10.87
C ASP A 189 -4.77 -3.50 10.45
N THR A 190 -5.07 -4.79 10.59
CA THR A 190 -6.35 -5.32 10.14
C THR A 190 -6.83 -6.56 10.90
N ALA A 191 -8.12 -6.62 11.19
CA ALA A 191 -8.83 -7.83 11.57
C ALA A 191 -9.65 -8.39 10.39
N TRP A 192 -10.03 -7.52 9.45
CA TRP A 192 -10.71 -7.88 8.21
C TRP A 192 -10.25 -6.98 7.06
N CYS A 193 -10.44 -7.46 5.86
CA CYS A 193 -10.24 -6.70 4.62
C CYS A 193 -11.53 -6.77 3.79
N SER A 194 -11.93 -5.69 3.16
CA SER A 194 -12.97 -5.68 2.13
C SER A 194 -12.38 -5.37 0.76
N VAL A 195 -12.97 -5.99 -0.27
CA VAL A 195 -12.56 -5.87 -1.67
C VAL A 195 -13.77 -5.53 -2.54
#